data_9c36a6dc06d518e43d493fb72f770a54
#
_entry.id   9c36a6dc06d518e43d493fb72f770a54
#
_cell.length_a   1.000
_cell.length_b   1.000
_cell.length_c   1.000
_cell.angle_alpha   90.00
_cell.angle_beta   90.00
_cell.angle_gamma   90.00
#
_symmetry.space_group_name_H-M   'P 1'
#
loop_
_entity.id
_entity.type
_entity.pdbx_description
1 polymer ?
#
loop_
_entity_poly.entity_id
_entity_poly.type
_entity_poly.pdbx_seq_one_letter_code
_entity_poly.pdbx_strand_id
1 'polypeptide(L)'
;IYLQMDFVQSKNLGFNKANIISFEKEGKLVQSLESFLNEAKTIPGVLDASSTQGSVANISSSSWGHTWEGQVSSENEIEFSGVTINYDFFETLSIPLKEGRTFSREFGNEESTIILNEKAVEVMQMADPVGKWINLFGTQREIIGTVKNFHFQSMYEEIKPMFLMCFPIYTNTVLVKIQSGTELETLAGLEKLYKQYNPDIPFEAKFLDDDYQALYISEKRIATLSKYFATIAIVISCLGLFCFFSFAAERRTKEISIRKVLGATEGNLIY
;
A
#
# COMPACT_ATOMS: atom_id res chain seq x y z
N ILE A 1 1.61 -17.16 -9.37
CA ILE A 1 0.59 -16.20 -8.94
C ILE A 1 0.34 -16.33 -7.42
N TYR A 2 0.00 -17.51 -6.85
CA TYR A 2 -0.29 -17.67 -5.41
C TYR A 2 0.90 -17.31 -4.51
N LEU A 3 2.09 -17.85 -4.80
CA LEU A 3 3.31 -17.53 -4.04
C LEU A 3 3.67 -16.04 -4.12
N GLN A 4 3.38 -15.39 -5.24
CA GLN A 4 3.60 -13.95 -5.40
C GLN A 4 2.61 -13.12 -4.59
N MET A 5 1.33 -13.53 -4.52
CA MET A 5 0.32 -12.85 -3.70
C MET A 5 0.61 -13.00 -2.20
N ASP A 6 0.96 -14.19 -1.74
CA ASP A 6 1.36 -14.43 -0.34
C ASP A 6 2.60 -13.60 0.03
N PHE A 7 3.59 -13.56 -0.86
CA PHE A 7 4.78 -12.73 -0.68
C PHE A 7 4.44 -11.24 -0.58
N VAL A 8 3.56 -10.73 -1.46
CA VAL A 8 3.14 -9.33 -1.46
C VAL A 8 2.37 -8.98 -0.18
N GLN A 9 1.49 -9.85 0.30
CA GLN A 9 0.71 -9.61 1.53
C GLN A 9 1.55 -9.70 2.80
N SER A 10 2.60 -10.51 2.81
CA SER A 10 3.51 -10.68 3.96
C SER A 10 4.64 -9.65 4.00
N LYS A 11 4.86 -8.91 2.90
CA LYS A 11 5.94 -7.93 2.81
C LYS A 11 5.70 -6.75 3.77
N ASN A 12 6.73 -6.36 4.46
CA ASN A 12 6.69 -5.19 5.35
C ASN A 12 6.53 -3.91 4.51
N LEU A 13 5.45 -3.17 4.74
CA LEU A 13 5.17 -1.89 4.08
C LEU A 13 6.14 -0.77 4.48
N GLY A 14 6.93 -0.97 5.53
CA GLY A 14 7.78 0.08 6.11
C GLY A 14 7.03 0.96 7.13
N PHE A 15 5.74 0.70 7.35
CA PHE A 15 4.92 1.33 8.39
C PHE A 15 3.87 0.34 8.93
N ASN A 16 3.22 0.72 10.04
CA ASN A 16 2.20 -0.12 10.66
C ASN A 16 0.79 0.34 10.21
N LYS A 17 0.15 -0.43 9.33
CA LYS A 17 -1.23 -0.19 8.89
C LYS A 17 -2.29 -0.77 9.84
N ALA A 18 -1.88 -1.64 10.76
CA ALA A 18 -2.82 -2.27 11.68
C ALA A 18 -3.38 -1.24 12.68
N ASN A 19 -4.67 -1.36 12.95
CA ASN A 19 -5.36 -0.51 13.91
C ASN A 19 -5.32 1.00 13.57
N ILE A 20 -5.29 1.34 12.29
CA ILE A 20 -5.47 2.70 11.80
C ILE A 20 -6.88 2.84 11.23
N ILE A 21 -7.63 3.78 11.76
CA ILE A 21 -8.93 4.21 11.23
C ILE A 21 -8.70 5.43 10.35
N SER A 22 -9.30 5.44 9.17
CA SER A 22 -9.27 6.57 8.24
C SER A 22 -10.69 7.03 7.90
N PHE A 23 -10.87 8.34 7.76
CA PHE A 23 -12.11 8.97 7.30
C PHE A 23 -11.85 10.34 6.70
N GLU A 24 -12.77 10.82 5.87
CA GLU A 24 -12.62 12.10 5.18
C GLU A 24 -12.81 13.31 6.12
N LYS A 25 -12.01 14.35 5.87
CA LYS A 25 -12.11 15.64 6.54
C LYS A 25 -13.19 16.48 5.85
N GLU A 26 -14.40 16.44 6.37
CA GLU A 26 -15.57 17.10 5.78
C GLU A 26 -16.21 18.11 6.71
N GLY A 27 -17.08 18.96 6.15
CA GLY A 27 -17.90 19.91 6.89
C GLY A 27 -17.10 20.86 7.77
N LYS A 28 -17.44 20.93 9.06
CA LYS A 28 -16.75 21.81 10.03
C LYS A 28 -15.35 21.36 10.37
N LEU A 29 -15.01 20.07 10.15
CA LEU A 29 -13.65 19.57 10.39
C LEU A 29 -12.61 20.26 9.50
N VAL A 30 -13.00 20.78 8.34
CA VAL A 30 -12.08 21.49 7.43
C VAL A 30 -11.44 22.70 8.15
N GLN A 31 -12.18 23.38 9.01
CA GLN A 31 -11.72 24.58 9.73
C GLN A 31 -11.26 24.27 11.15
N SER A 32 -11.66 23.14 11.73
CA SER A 32 -11.44 22.80 13.14
C SER A 32 -10.62 21.52 13.30
N LEU A 33 -9.80 21.16 12.30
CA LEU A 33 -9.05 19.90 12.27
C LEU A 33 -8.19 19.72 13.53
N GLU A 34 -7.40 20.72 13.89
CA GLU A 34 -6.48 20.62 15.04
C GLU A 34 -7.23 20.40 16.37
N SER A 35 -8.36 21.11 16.57
CA SER A 35 -9.20 20.90 17.75
C SER A 35 -9.74 19.47 17.79
N PHE A 36 -10.24 18.99 16.65
CA PHE A 36 -10.74 17.63 16.52
C PHE A 36 -9.67 16.58 16.82
N LEU A 37 -8.47 16.72 16.24
CA LEU A 37 -7.36 15.78 16.46
C LEU A 37 -6.94 15.73 17.94
N ASN A 38 -6.88 16.90 18.59
CA ASN A 38 -6.56 17.00 20.02
C ASN A 38 -7.63 16.33 20.88
N GLU A 39 -8.92 16.56 20.58
CA GLU A 39 -10.03 15.89 21.28
C GLU A 39 -10.05 14.39 21.01
N ALA A 40 -9.80 13.96 19.77
CA ALA A 40 -9.74 12.54 19.40
C ALA A 40 -8.67 11.81 20.21
N LYS A 41 -7.51 12.41 20.44
CA LYS A 41 -6.43 11.83 21.27
C LYS A 41 -6.84 11.64 22.74
N THR A 42 -7.91 12.27 23.22
CA THR A 42 -8.43 12.07 24.59
C THR A 42 -9.41 10.90 24.71
N ILE A 43 -9.84 10.33 23.59
CA ILE A 43 -10.78 9.18 23.58
C ILE A 43 -10.03 7.93 24.04
N PRO A 44 -10.58 7.15 24.99
CA PRO A 44 -9.99 5.88 25.40
C PRO A 44 -9.76 4.94 24.21
N GLY A 45 -8.59 4.36 24.13
CA GLY A 45 -8.18 3.48 23.03
C GLY A 45 -7.54 4.20 21.83
N VAL A 46 -7.60 5.52 21.73
CA VAL A 46 -6.82 6.29 20.75
C VAL A 46 -5.38 6.43 21.24
N LEU A 47 -4.43 6.06 20.40
CA LEU A 47 -3.00 6.18 20.70
C LEU A 47 -2.41 7.45 20.09
N ASP A 48 -2.84 7.79 18.88
CA ASP A 48 -2.41 8.99 18.17
C ASP A 48 -3.37 9.33 17.03
N ALA A 49 -3.32 10.57 16.51
CA ALA A 49 -4.14 11.02 15.40
C ALA A 49 -3.41 12.08 14.58
N SER A 50 -3.55 12.00 13.26
CA SER A 50 -2.97 12.94 12.31
C SER A 50 -3.86 13.05 11.06
N SER A 51 -3.36 13.70 10.01
CA SER A 51 -4.06 13.76 8.73
C SER A 51 -3.08 13.81 7.56
N THR A 52 -3.57 13.42 6.38
CA THR A 52 -2.79 13.39 5.14
C THR A 52 -3.64 13.84 3.96
N GLN A 53 -2.98 14.16 2.87
CA GLN A 53 -3.62 14.41 1.59
C GLN A 53 -3.88 13.09 0.89
N GLY A 54 -5.15 12.72 0.71
CA GLY A 54 -5.58 11.48 0.07
C GLY A 54 -5.37 10.23 0.91
N SER A 55 -5.68 9.09 0.32
CA SER A 55 -5.48 7.79 0.97
C SER A 55 -4.00 7.44 1.05
N VAL A 56 -3.55 6.98 2.21
CA VAL A 56 -2.20 6.43 2.42
C VAL A 56 -1.92 5.24 1.49
N ALA A 57 -2.97 4.53 1.05
CA ALA A 57 -2.85 3.39 0.15
C ALA A 57 -2.70 3.79 -1.33
N ASN A 58 -2.92 5.05 -1.71
CA ASN A 58 -2.86 5.51 -3.10
C ASN A 58 -2.46 6.98 -3.20
N ILE A 59 -1.16 7.24 -3.10
CA ILE A 59 -0.61 8.57 -3.35
C ILE A 59 -0.32 8.70 -4.83
N SER A 60 -1.07 9.57 -5.50
CA SER A 60 -1.03 9.76 -6.95
C SER A 60 -0.34 11.04 -7.41
N SER A 61 0.30 11.80 -6.51
CA SER A 61 0.96 13.04 -6.93
C SER A 61 2.39 12.77 -7.38
N SER A 62 2.67 13.07 -8.64
CA SER A 62 4.01 13.01 -9.24
C SER A 62 4.43 14.39 -9.72
N SER A 63 5.69 14.72 -9.56
CA SER A 63 6.27 15.99 -10.00
C SER A 63 7.72 15.84 -10.46
N TRP A 64 8.14 16.74 -11.34
CA TRP A 64 9.46 16.77 -11.96
C TRP A 64 10.06 18.16 -11.93
N GLY A 65 11.31 18.28 -12.39
CA GLY A 65 11.98 19.57 -12.56
C GLY A 65 12.46 20.19 -11.24
N HIS A 66 12.68 19.35 -10.23
CA HIS A 66 13.20 19.80 -8.94
C HIS A 66 14.73 19.94 -9.00
N THR A 67 15.26 20.90 -8.25
CA THR A 67 16.70 21.12 -8.12
C THR A 67 17.11 21.09 -6.66
N TRP A 68 18.33 20.68 -6.37
CA TRP A 68 18.82 20.54 -5.02
C TRP A 68 20.28 20.92 -4.88
N GLU A 69 20.71 21.15 -3.67
CA GLU A 69 22.09 21.47 -3.36
C GLU A 69 23.03 20.33 -3.74
N GLY A 70 24.09 20.65 -4.50
CA GLY A 70 25.07 19.66 -4.95
C GLY A 70 24.64 18.83 -6.17
N GLN A 71 23.54 19.17 -6.84
CA GLN A 71 23.11 18.49 -8.07
C GLN A 71 24.18 18.58 -9.16
N VAL A 72 24.61 17.43 -9.68
CA VAL A 72 25.73 17.33 -10.64
C VAL A 72 25.26 17.52 -12.09
N SER A 73 23.99 17.24 -12.40
CA SER A 73 23.42 17.33 -13.75
C SER A 73 21.97 17.75 -13.71
N SER A 74 21.60 18.70 -14.57
CA SER A 74 20.20 19.14 -14.76
C SER A 74 19.42 18.24 -15.74
N GLU A 75 20.04 17.21 -16.31
CA GLU A 75 19.45 16.40 -17.37
C GLU A 75 18.58 15.24 -16.85
N ASN A 76 18.61 14.93 -15.57
CA ASN A 76 17.79 13.86 -15.02
C ASN A 76 16.46 14.42 -14.51
N GLU A 77 15.43 14.27 -15.31
CA GLU A 77 14.03 14.46 -14.87
C GLU A 77 13.63 13.34 -13.92
N ILE A 78 14.09 13.43 -12.68
CA ILE A 78 13.71 12.48 -11.64
C ILE A 78 12.26 12.77 -11.22
N GLU A 79 11.43 11.75 -11.30
CA GLU A 79 10.06 11.79 -10.80
C GLU A 79 10.05 11.65 -9.27
N PHE A 80 9.48 12.63 -8.59
CA PHE A 80 9.23 12.57 -7.16
C PHE A 80 7.74 12.44 -6.87
N SER A 81 7.40 11.61 -5.90
CA SER A 81 6.07 11.59 -5.31
C SER A 81 6.02 12.60 -4.16
N GLY A 82 5.01 13.48 -4.17
CA GLY A 82 4.82 14.47 -3.12
C GLY A 82 3.63 14.13 -2.22
N VAL A 83 3.80 14.26 -0.92
CA VAL A 83 2.74 14.04 0.06
C VAL A 83 2.64 15.21 1.00
N THR A 84 1.42 15.72 1.17
CA THR A 84 1.12 16.69 2.20
C THR A 84 0.57 15.99 3.42
N ILE A 85 1.17 16.25 4.57
CA ILE A 85 0.84 15.62 5.85
C ILE A 85 0.63 16.67 6.93
N ASN A 86 0.07 16.23 8.05
CA ASN A 86 -0.01 17.00 9.28
C ASN A 86 1.10 16.56 10.25
N TYR A 87 1.22 17.28 11.35
CA TYR A 87 2.03 16.88 12.50
C TYR A 87 1.62 15.49 13.01
N ASP A 88 2.53 14.81 13.70
CA ASP A 88 2.33 13.48 14.31
C ASP A 88 2.04 12.35 13.28
N PHE A 89 2.19 12.62 11.97
CA PHE A 89 1.93 11.63 10.92
C PHE A 89 2.85 10.42 10.98
N PHE A 90 4.13 10.64 11.21
CA PHE A 90 5.13 9.56 11.29
C PHE A 90 4.93 8.69 12.53
N GLU A 91 4.55 9.30 13.64
CA GLU A 91 4.24 8.66 14.92
C GLU A 91 2.94 7.82 14.79
N THR A 92 1.91 8.41 14.19
CA THR A 92 0.62 7.74 13.93
C THR A 92 0.82 6.47 13.08
N LEU A 93 1.59 6.55 12.00
CA LEU A 93 1.86 5.41 11.12
C LEU A 93 3.06 4.55 11.56
N SER A 94 3.80 4.97 12.60
CA SER A 94 5.04 4.32 13.05
C SER A 94 6.10 4.21 11.94
N ILE A 95 6.23 5.27 11.13
CA ILE A 95 7.28 5.36 10.10
C ILE A 95 8.59 5.74 10.79
N PRO A 96 9.65 4.91 10.67
CA PRO A 96 10.90 5.20 11.38
C PRO A 96 11.64 6.37 10.75
N LEU A 97 12.00 7.34 11.58
CA LEU A 97 12.99 8.36 11.23
C LEU A 97 14.36 7.69 11.03
N LYS A 98 15.11 8.13 10.03
CA LYS A 98 16.49 7.68 9.79
C LYS A 98 17.51 8.69 10.30
N GLU A 99 17.31 9.96 9.93
CA GLU A 99 18.21 11.06 10.31
C GLU A 99 17.39 12.34 10.51
N GLY A 100 17.91 13.26 11.33
CA GLY A 100 17.28 14.56 11.56
C GLY A 100 16.10 14.49 12.53
N ARG A 101 15.00 15.18 12.20
CA ARG A 101 13.77 15.27 13.01
C ARG A 101 12.51 15.18 12.16
N THR A 102 11.38 14.88 12.79
CA THR A 102 10.05 15.00 12.22
C THR A 102 9.52 16.44 12.34
N PHE A 103 8.37 16.72 11.70
CA PHE A 103 7.71 18.01 11.86
C PHE A 103 7.18 18.16 13.29
N SER A 104 7.38 19.35 13.88
CA SER A 104 6.92 19.65 15.24
C SER A 104 6.42 21.07 15.34
N ARG A 105 5.31 21.25 16.09
CA ARG A 105 4.75 22.58 16.40
C ARG A 105 5.70 23.46 17.20
N GLU A 106 6.70 22.90 17.86
CA GLU A 106 7.72 23.61 18.65
C GLU A 106 8.62 24.50 17.80
N PHE A 107 8.83 24.15 16.53
CA PHE A 107 9.68 24.90 15.60
C PHE A 107 8.91 25.98 14.80
N GLY A 108 7.64 26.19 15.10
CA GLY A 108 6.80 27.20 14.47
C GLY A 108 6.29 26.76 13.09
N ASN A 109 6.49 27.59 12.06
CA ASN A 109 6.00 27.29 10.71
C ASN A 109 6.94 26.36 9.97
N GLU A 110 6.48 25.14 9.72
CA GLU A 110 7.22 24.09 8.98
C GLU A 110 6.99 24.14 7.46
N GLU A 111 6.33 25.17 6.93
CA GLU A 111 6.01 25.26 5.49
C GLU A 111 7.26 25.39 4.61
N SER A 112 8.38 25.89 5.17
CA SER A 112 9.66 26.01 4.49
C SER A 112 10.58 24.79 4.64
N THR A 113 10.10 23.75 5.29
CA THR A 113 10.87 22.54 5.57
C THR A 113 10.30 21.32 4.84
N ILE A 114 11.10 20.25 4.76
CA ILE A 114 10.74 19.03 4.04
C ILE A 114 11.42 17.81 4.65
N ILE A 115 10.77 16.67 4.53
CA ILE A 115 11.34 15.37 4.87
C ILE A 115 11.38 14.50 3.62
N LEU A 116 12.49 13.79 3.41
CA LEU A 116 12.71 12.90 2.27
C LEU A 116 12.67 11.43 2.71
N ASN A 117 12.29 10.52 1.80
CA ASN A 117 12.54 9.11 2.02
C ASN A 117 13.97 8.72 1.59
N GLU A 118 14.45 7.56 2.02
CA GLU A 118 15.79 7.05 1.66
C GLU A 118 15.99 6.99 0.13
N LYS A 119 14.94 6.65 -0.61
CA LYS A 119 15.01 6.55 -2.08
C LYS A 119 15.25 7.92 -2.73
N ALA A 120 14.66 8.98 -2.21
CA ALA A 120 14.94 10.34 -2.69
C ALA A 120 16.40 10.73 -2.47
N VAL A 121 16.94 10.49 -1.29
CA VAL A 121 18.35 10.74 -0.97
C VAL A 121 19.29 9.95 -1.87
N GLU A 122 18.98 8.66 -2.13
CA GLU A 122 19.74 7.79 -3.03
C GLU A 122 19.80 8.35 -4.45
N VAL A 123 18.66 8.70 -5.05
CA VAL A 123 18.61 9.18 -6.44
C VAL A 123 19.20 10.58 -6.59
N MET A 124 19.11 11.42 -5.54
CA MET A 124 19.75 12.73 -5.48
C MET A 124 21.27 12.63 -5.29
N GLN A 125 21.80 11.46 -4.95
CA GLN A 125 23.22 11.22 -4.62
C GLN A 125 23.74 12.20 -3.56
N MET A 126 22.88 12.55 -2.61
CA MET A 126 23.15 13.57 -1.61
C MET A 126 23.76 12.93 -0.36
N ALA A 127 25.02 13.25 -0.06
CA ALA A 127 25.59 12.92 1.23
C ALA A 127 25.13 13.95 2.28
N ASP A 128 24.81 13.48 3.51
CA ASP A 128 24.36 14.32 4.63
C ASP A 128 23.22 15.29 4.22
N PRO A 129 22.02 14.78 3.94
CA PRO A 129 20.91 15.58 3.39
C PRO A 129 20.34 16.61 4.37
N VAL A 130 20.42 16.37 5.68
CA VAL A 130 19.83 17.24 6.71
C VAL A 130 20.56 18.60 6.74
N GLY A 131 19.78 19.67 6.71
CA GLY A 131 20.28 21.05 6.66
C GLY A 131 20.56 21.56 5.25
N LYS A 132 20.50 20.70 4.21
CA LYS A 132 20.59 21.11 2.82
C LYS A 132 19.22 21.52 2.27
N TRP A 133 19.21 22.11 1.10
CA TRP A 133 17.98 22.58 0.48
C TRP A 133 17.62 21.81 -0.80
N ILE A 134 16.33 21.78 -1.05
CA ILE A 134 15.72 21.37 -2.32
C ILE A 134 14.76 22.46 -2.79
N ASN A 135 14.72 22.72 -4.09
CA ASN A 135 13.75 23.62 -4.69
C ASN A 135 12.59 22.80 -5.26
N LEU A 136 11.41 22.98 -4.68
CA LEU A 136 10.17 22.36 -5.11
C LEU A 136 9.21 23.45 -5.57
N PHE A 137 8.75 23.34 -6.82
CA PHE A 137 7.79 24.28 -7.39
C PHE A 137 8.22 25.75 -7.28
N GLY A 138 9.54 26.01 -7.45
CA GLY A 138 10.11 27.35 -7.36
C GLY A 138 10.35 27.86 -5.94
N THR A 139 10.07 27.07 -4.92
CA THR A 139 10.28 27.42 -3.50
C THR A 139 11.40 26.55 -2.92
N GLN A 140 12.40 27.21 -2.36
CA GLN A 140 13.49 26.56 -1.64
C GLN A 140 13.01 26.10 -0.26
N ARG A 141 13.28 24.83 0.08
CA ARG A 141 12.90 24.21 1.35
C ARG A 141 14.09 23.51 1.97
N GLU A 142 14.22 23.62 3.28
CA GLU A 142 15.26 22.96 4.06
C GLU A 142 14.86 21.50 4.35
N ILE A 143 15.79 20.58 4.12
CA ILE A 143 15.64 19.17 4.47
C ILE A 143 15.93 19.02 5.96
N ILE A 144 14.91 18.75 6.77
CA ILE A 144 15.02 18.64 8.23
C ILE A 144 15.19 17.20 8.72
N GLY A 145 14.88 16.23 7.87
CA GLY A 145 14.99 14.82 8.21
C GLY A 145 14.83 13.90 7.03
N THR A 146 15.19 12.66 7.26
CA THR A 146 14.98 11.55 6.33
C THR A 146 14.28 10.40 7.03
N VAL A 147 13.38 9.71 6.33
CA VAL A 147 12.65 8.55 6.83
C VAL A 147 13.01 7.31 6.03
N LYS A 148 12.85 6.15 6.65
CA LYS A 148 13.03 4.88 5.94
C LYS A 148 12.03 4.76 4.79
N ASN A 149 12.39 3.97 3.80
CA ASN A 149 11.50 3.67 2.68
C ASN A 149 10.24 2.96 3.15
N PHE A 150 9.10 3.39 2.66
CA PHE A 150 7.80 2.79 2.92
C PHE A 150 6.94 2.81 1.65
N HIS A 151 5.97 1.89 1.58
CA HIS A 151 5.11 1.74 0.41
C HIS A 151 3.77 2.46 0.61
N PHE A 152 3.53 3.53 -0.13
CA PHE A 152 2.24 4.23 -0.24
C PHE A 152 1.39 3.81 -1.45
N GLN A 153 1.86 2.87 -2.22
CA GLN A 153 1.20 2.35 -3.42
C GLN A 153 1.15 0.83 -3.36
N SER A 154 0.63 0.24 -4.42
CA SER A 154 0.66 -1.20 -4.57
C SER A 154 2.08 -1.75 -4.36
N MET A 155 2.19 -2.88 -3.65
CA MET A 155 3.46 -3.57 -3.41
C MET A 155 4.13 -4.10 -4.68
N TYR A 156 3.44 -4.05 -5.81
CA TYR A 156 3.99 -4.36 -7.14
C TYR A 156 4.81 -3.21 -7.72
N GLU A 157 4.64 -2.00 -7.19
CA GLU A 157 5.43 -0.86 -7.63
C GLU A 157 6.71 -0.73 -6.80
N GLU A 158 7.77 -0.27 -7.45
CA GLU A 158 8.99 0.09 -6.75
C GLU A 158 8.78 1.34 -5.90
N ILE A 159 9.50 1.43 -4.79
CA ILE A 159 9.48 2.62 -3.94
C ILE A 159 10.06 3.78 -4.73
N LYS A 160 9.24 4.80 -4.95
CA LYS A 160 9.64 6.03 -5.64
C LYS A 160 10.34 7.01 -4.71
N PRO A 161 11.19 7.90 -5.25
CA PRO A 161 11.66 9.06 -4.51
C PRO A 161 10.48 9.88 -4.01
N MET A 162 10.49 10.24 -2.72
CA MET A 162 9.36 10.91 -2.09
C MET A 162 9.80 12.06 -1.21
N PHE A 163 9.02 13.12 -1.25
CA PHE A 163 9.09 14.22 -0.30
C PHE A 163 7.78 14.41 0.45
N LEU A 164 7.90 14.75 1.71
CA LEU A 164 6.76 15.04 2.59
C LEU A 164 6.82 16.49 3.06
N MET A 165 5.69 17.18 2.98
CA MET A 165 5.54 18.57 3.38
C MET A 165 4.48 18.70 4.46
N CYS A 166 4.70 19.56 5.45
CA CYS A 166 3.72 19.81 6.51
C CYS A 166 2.81 20.98 6.13
N PHE A 167 1.62 20.67 5.63
CA PHE A 167 0.57 21.65 5.33
C PHE A 167 -0.80 21.13 5.81
N PRO A 168 -1.15 21.23 7.08
CA PRO A 168 -2.38 20.67 7.64
C PRO A 168 -3.66 21.12 6.94
N ILE A 169 -3.66 22.33 6.38
CA ILE A 169 -4.82 22.89 5.69
C ILE A 169 -5.18 22.11 4.40
N TYR A 170 -4.17 21.55 3.72
CA TYR A 170 -4.35 20.82 2.45
C TYR A 170 -4.56 19.31 2.64
N THR A 171 -4.56 18.83 3.89
CA THR A 171 -4.92 17.43 4.16
C THR A 171 -6.43 17.26 4.07
N ASN A 172 -6.88 16.09 3.64
CA ASN A 172 -8.32 15.78 3.49
C ASN A 172 -8.73 14.45 4.13
N THR A 173 -7.78 13.63 4.57
CA THR A 173 -8.05 12.35 5.24
C THR A 173 -7.48 12.37 6.64
N VAL A 174 -8.32 12.10 7.63
CA VAL A 174 -7.94 11.94 9.04
C VAL A 174 -7.52 10.50 9.27
N LEU A 175 -6.44 10.33 10.01
CA LEU A 175 -5.88 9.04 10.42
C LEU A 175 -5.87 8.96 11.94
N VAL A 176 -6.43 7.91 12.50
CA VAL A 176 -6.45 7.68 13.96
C VAL A 176 -5.89 6.31 14.26
N LYS A 177 -4.80 6.26 15.01
CA LYS A 177 -4.20 5.04 15.52
C LYS A 177 -4.87 4.62 16.80
N ILE A 178 -5.35 3.39 16.85
CA ILE A 178 -6.07 2.85 18.00
C ILE A 178 -5.34 1.67 18.64
N GLN A 179 -5.65 1.41 19.89
CA GLN A 179 -5.17 0.24 20.60
C GLN A 179 -5.92 -1.00 20.12
N SER A 180 -5.20 -2.09 19.88
CA SER A 180 -5.79 -3.38 19.51
C SER A 180 -6.73 -3.88 20.61
N GLY A 181 -7.90 -4.35 20.21
CA GLY A 181 -8.94 -4.86 21.12
C GLY A 181 -9.92 -3.80 21.64
N THR A 182 -9.77 -2.52 21.25
CA THR A 182 -10.67 -1.42 21.64
C THR A 182 -11.47 -0.88 20.45
N GLU A 183 -11.47 -1.59 19.31
CA GLU A 183 -11.97 -1.11 18.02
C GLU A 183 -13.41 -0.57 18.10
N LEU A 184 -14.32 -1.35 18.69
CA LEU A 184 -15.74 -0.98 18.76
C LEU A 184 -15.98 0.23 19.66
N GLU A 185 -15.34 0.28 20.82
CA GLU A 185 -15.50 1.36 21.80
C GLU A 185 -14.90 2.66 21.26
N THR A 186 -13.69 2.57 20.70
CA THR A 186 -12.99 3.72 20.14
C THR A 186 -13.73 4.27 18.92
N LEU A 187 -14.24 3.38 18.03
CA LEU A 187 -15.03 3.82 16.88
C LEU A 187 -16.31 4.54 17.30
N ALA A 188 -17.02 4.03 18.32
CA ALA A 188 -18.20 4.71 18.86
C ALA A 188 -17.86 6.09 19.48
N GLY A 189 -16.71 6.19 20.16
CA GLY A 189 -16.20 7.46 20.69
C GLY A 189 -15.88 8.47 19.58
N LEU A 190 -15.20 8.01 18.51
CA LEU A 190 -14.88 8.83 17.33
C LEU A 190 -16.15 9.29 16.59
N GLU A 191 -17.12 8.40 16.40
CA GLU A 191 -18.42 8.74 15.81
C GLU A 191 -19.15 9.81 16.62
N LYS A 192 -19.17 9.66 17.93
CA LYS A 192 -19.78 10.65 18.83
C LYS A 192 -19.10 12.01 18.72
N LEU A 193 -17.77 12.03 18.71
CA LEU A 193 -17.01 13.27 18.55
C LEU A 193 -17.23 13.86 17.15
N TYR A 194 -17.19 13.06 16.09
CA TYR A 194 -17.42 13.52 14.71
C TYR A 194 -18.79 14.19 14.56
N LYS A 195 -19.84 13.60 15.14
CA LYS A 195 -21.21 14.14 15.11
C LYS A 195 -21.37 15.47 15.86
N GLN A 196 -20.50 15.79 16.81
CA GLN A 196 -20.50 17.12 17.45
C GLN A 196 -20.06 18.21 16.47
N TYR A 197 -19.12 17.91 15.60
CA TYR A 197 -18.66 18.80 14.55
C TYR A 197 -19.58 18.78 13.33
N ASN A 198 -20.05 17.62 12.92
CA ASN A 198 -20.82 17.37 11.69
C ASN A 198 -22.11 16.58 11.97
N PRO A 199 -23.15 17.20 12.59
CA PRO A 199 -24.36 16.47 12.98
C PRO A 199 -25.15 15.89 11.79
N ASP A 200 -25.05 16.54 10.64
CA ASP A 200 -25.81 16.18 9.42
C ASP A 200 -25.04 15.28 8.45
N ILE A 201 -23.76 15.01 8.71
CA ILE A 201 -22.91 14.20 7.84
C ILE A 201 -22.75 12.80 8.47
N PRO A 202 -22.97 11.71 7.72
CA PRO A 202 -22.72 10.38 8.25
C PRO A 202 -21.23 10.16 8.51
N PHE A 203 -20.91 9.44 9.57
CA PHE A 203 -19.53 9.05 9.87
C PHE A 203 -19.15 7.80 9.10
N GLU A 204 -18.38 7.95 8.05
CA GLU A 204 -17.90 6.85 7.21
C GLU A 204 -16.41 6.59 7.49
N ALA A 205 -16.14 5.74 8.45
CA ALA A 205 -14.78 5.34 8.81
C ALA A 205 -14.42 3.96 8.23
N LYS A 206 -13.18 3.80 7.83
CA LYS A 206 -12.62 2.54 7.29
C LYS A 206 -11.34 2.20 8.03
N PHE A 207 -11.02 0.91 8.12
CA PHE A 207 -9.68 0.52 8.51
C PHE A 207 -8.72 0.65 7.31
N LEU A 208 -7.55 1.19 7.57
CA LEU A 208 -6.52 1.37 6.53
C LEU A 208 -6.10 0.03 5.90
N ASP A 209 -6.16 -1.07 6.69
CA ASP A 209 -5.91 -2.42 6.18
C ASP A 209 -6.92 -2.83 5.10
N ASP A 210 -8.19 -2.46 5.26
CA ASP A 210 -9.25 -2.75 4.27
C ASP A 210 -9.00 -1.99 2.96
N ASP A 211 -8.54 -0.74 3.02
CA ASP A 211 -8.17 0.04 1.84
C ASP A 211 -7.02 -0.63 1.07
N TYR A 212 -5.99 -1.10 1.79
CA TYR A 212 -4.91 -1.88 1.18
C TYR A 212 -5.38 -3.21 0.61
N GLN A 213 -6.28 -3.92 1.28
CA GLN A 213 -6.85 -5.14 0.74
C GLN A 213 -7.68 -4.88 -0.53
N ALA A 214 -8.39 -3.75 -0.58
CA ALA A 214 -9.19 -3.36 -1.75
C ALA A 214 -8.33 -3.21 -3.02
N LEU A 215 -7.08 -2.77 -2.92
CA LEU A 215 -6.16 -2.68 -4.05
C LEU A 215 -5.91 -4.03 -4.73
N TYR A 216 -6.02 -5.13 -3.99
CA TYR A 216 -5.72 -6.48 -4.46
C TYR A 216 -6.96 -7.34 -4.75
N ILE A 217 -8.16 -6.78 -4.66
CA ILE A 217 -9.41 -7.52 -4.90
C ILE A 217 -9.48 -8.01 -6.35
N SER A 218 -9.08 -7.19 -7.32
CA SER A 218 -9.08 -7.53 -8.74
C SER A 218 -8.12 -8.70 -9.02
N GLU A 219 -6.92 -8.67 -8.47
CA GLU A 219 -5.92 -9.72 -8.60
C GLU A 219 -6.38 -11.02 -7.93
N LYS A 220 -6.99 -10.95 -6.75
CA LYS A 220 -7.60 -12.11 -6.08
C LYS A 220 -8.68 -12.75 -6.93
N ARG A 221 -9.53 -11.97 -7.58
CA ARG A 221 -10.56 -12.46 -8.51
C ARG A 221 -9.95 -13.15 -9.72
N ILE A 222 -8.94 -12.54 -10.36
CA ILE A 222 -8.22 -13.12 -11.51
C ILE A 222 -7.52 -14.43 -11.10
N ALA A 223 -6.86 -14.48 -9.95
CA ALA A 223 -6.22 -15.68 -9.44
C ALA A 223 -7.24 -16.82 -9.20
N THR A 224 -8.38 -16.49 -8.64
CA THR A 224 -9.48 -17.44 -8.39
C THR A 224 -10.05 -17.98 -9.73
N LEU A 225 -10.32 -17.11 -10.68
CA LEU A 225 -10.79 -17.50 -12.02
C LEU A 225 -9.75 -18.39 -12.74
N SER A 226 -8.46 -18.01 -12.69
CA SER A 226 -7.38 -18.80 -13.27
C SER A 226 -7.32 -20.22 -12.71
N LYS A 227 -7.58 -20.39 -11.40
CA LYS A 227 -7.67 -21.69 -10.75
C LYS A 227 -8.79 -22.56 -11.36
N TYR A 228 -9.98 -21.98 -11.52
CA TYR A 228 -11.09 -22.72 -12.14
C TYR A 228 -10.81 -23.11 -13.58
N PHE A 229 -10.26 -22.19 -14.40
CA PHE A 229 -9.90 -22.48 -15.78
C PHE A 229 -8.82 -23.56 -15.88
N ALA A 230 -7.78 -23.49 -15.05
CA ALA A 230 -6.74 -24.51 -15.00
C ALA A 230 -7.32 -25.89 -14.63
N THR A 231 -8.22 -25.96 -13.64
CA THR A 231 -8.87 -27.22 -13.25
C THR A 231 -9.67 -27.80 -14.41
N ILE A 232 -10.48 -26.98 -15.08
CA ILE A 232 -11.28 -27.41 -16.24
C ILE A 232 -10.37 -27.90 -17.38
N ALA A 233 -9.27 -27.18 -17.67
CA ALA A 233 -8.32 -27.57 -18.71
C ALA A 233 -7.65 -28.92 -18.41
N ILE A 234 -7.29 -29.18 -17.14
CA ILE A 234 -6.74 -30.50 -16.74
C ILE A 234 -7.78 -31.59 -16.93
N VAL A 235 -9.04 -31.39 -16.51
CA VAL A 235 -10.11 -32.37 -16.69
C VAL A 235 -10.32 -32.69 -18.18
N ILE A 236 -10.40 -31.66 -19.04
CA ILE A 236 -10.57 -31.85 -20.47
C ILE A 236 -9.37 -32.61 -21.07
N SER A 237 -8.15 -32.24 -20.65
CA SER A 237 -6.94 -32.93 -21.12
C SER A 237 -6.92 -34.41 -20.70
N CYS A 238 -7.30 -34.75 -19.49
CA CYS A 238 -7.42 -36.13 -19.02
C CYS A 238 -8.48 -36.91 -19.78
N LEU A 239 -9.64 -36.29 -20.05
CA LEU A 239 -10.69 -36.91 -20.87
C LEU A 239 -10.22 -37.14 -22.31
N GLY A 240 -9.53 -36.17 -22.91
CA GLY A 240 -8.94 -36.31 -24.25
C GLY A 240 -7.94 -37.47 -24.35
N LEU A 241 -7.02 -37.57 -23.38
CA LEU A 241 -6.09 -38.68 -23.29
C LEU A 241 -6.80 -40.03 -23.09
N PHE A 242 -7.82 -40.08 -22.20
CA PHE A 242 -8.60 -41.27 -21.99
C PHE A 242 -9.31 -41.72 -23.26
N CYS A 243 -9.97 -40.83 -23.98
CA CYS A 243 -10.61 -41.14 -25.27
C CYS A 243 -9.60 -41.62 -26.32
N PHE A 244 -8.44 -40.95 -26.37
CA PHE A 244 -7.37 -41.34 -27.30
C PHE A 244 -6.87 -42.77 -27.03
N PHE A 245 -6.57 -43.09 -25.78
CA PHE A 245 -6.11 -44.44 -25.40
C PHE A 245 -7.21 -45.50 -25.61
N SER A 246 -8.47 -45.18 -25.29
CA SER A 246 -9.58 -46.09 -25.53
C SER A 246 -9.75 -46.38 -27.01
N PHE A 247 -9.67 -45.39 -27.89
CA PHE A 247 -9.74 -45.55 -29.32
C PHE A 247 -8.54 -46.34 -29.88
N ALA A 248 -7.33 -46.06 -29.39
CA ALA A 248 -6.13 -46.77 -29.80
C ALA A 248 -6.18 -48.27 -29.42
N ALA A 249 -6.69 -48.57 -28.21
CA ALA A 249 -6.91 -49.92 -27.72
C ALA A 249 -7.94 -50.66 -28.58
N GLU A 250 -9.08 -50.04 -28.90
CA GLU A 250 -10.15 -50.58 -29.71
C GLU A 250 -9.65 -50.98 -31.13
N ARG A 251 -8.85 -50.11 -31.78
CA ARG A 251 -8.24 -50.36 -33.06
C ARG A 251 -7.27 -51.58 -33.04
N ARG A 252 -6.60 -51.82 -31.93
CA ARG A 252 -5.65 -52.90 -31.75
C ARG A 252 -6.27 -54.18 -31.20
N THR A 253 -7.57 -54.20 -30.89
CA THR A 253 -8.27 -55.31 -30.26
C THR A 253 -8.13 -56.60 -31.10
N LYS A 254 -8.23 -56.53 -32.42
CA LYS A 254 -8.05 -57.70 -33.31
C LYS A 254 -6.63 -58.25 -33.25
N GLU A 255 -5.63 -57.37 -33.27
CA GLU A 255 -4.22 -57.75 -33.22
C GLU A 255 -3.88 -58.40 -31.87
N ILE A 256 -4.34 -57.78 -30.78
CA ILE A 256 -4.18 -58.30 -29.42
C ILE A 256 -4.86 -59.66 -29.25
N SER A 257 -6.05 -59.82 -29.78
CA SER A 257 -6.78 -61.10 -29.74
C SER A 257 -6.04 -62.22 -30.48
N ILE A 258 -5.48 -61.97 -31.68
CA ILE A 258 -4.69 -62.92 -32.44
C ILE A 258 -3.42 -63.29 -31.68
N ARG A 259 -2.69 -62.28 -31.12
CA ARG A 259 -1.46 -62.57 -30.35
C ARG A 259 -1.74 -63.37 -29.07
N LYS A 260 -2.88 -63.09 -28.39
CA LYS A 260 -3.30 -63.86 -27.20
C LYS A 260 -3.62 -65.32 -27.52
N VAL A 261 -4.29 -65.58 -28.63
CA VAL A 261 -4.56 -66.97 -29.11
C VAL A 261 -3.28 -67.70 -29.47
N LEU A 262 -2.24 -66.95 -29.94
CA LEU A 262 -0.93 -67.47 -30.24
C LEU A 262 -0.01 -67.62 -29.02
N GLY A 263 -0.52 -67.40 -27.80
CA GLY A 263 0.21 -67.70 -26.58
C GLY A 263 1.01 -66.48 -25.98
N ALA A 264 0.77 -65.24 -26.43
CA ALA A 264 1.44 -64.10 -25.87
C ALA A 264 0.95 -63.80 -24.43
N THR A 265 1.89 -63.56 -23.53
CA THR A 265 1.61 -63.15 -22.14
C THR A 265 1.23 -61.64 -22.06
N GLU A 266 0.51 -61.24 -20.99
CA GLU A 266 0.06 -59.85 -20.84
C GLU A 266 1.20 -58.84 -20.88
N GLY A 267 2.40 -59.17 -20.39
CA GLY A 267 3.59 -58.33 -20.48
C GLY A 267 4.11 -58.08 -21.90
N ASN A 268 3.92 -59.04 -22.82
CA ASN A 268 4.35 -58.94 -24.24
C ASN A 268 3.32 -58.22 -25.12
N LEU A 269 2.15 -57.83 -24.60
CA LEU A 269 1.11 -57.12 -25.32
C LEU A 269 1.19 -55.59 -25.14
N ILE A 270 1.99 -55.14 -24.19
CA ILE A 270 2.11 -53.71 -23.81
C ILE A 270 3.25 -53.00 -24.57
N TYR A 271 4.18 -53.76 -25.22
CA TYR A 271 5.27 -53.23 -26.05
C TYR A 271 4.99 -53.32 -27.55
#